data_617c760e220616683cca6639cac95f1e
#
_entry.id   617c760e220616683cca6639cac95f1e
#
_cell.length_a   1.000
_cell.length_b   1.000
_cell.length_c   1.000
_cell.angle_alpha   90.00
_cell.angle_beta   90.00
_cell.angle_gamma   90.00
#
_symmetry.space_group_name_H-M   'P 1'
#
loop_
_entity.id
_entity.type
_entity.pdbx_description
1 polymer ?
#
loop_
_entity_poly.entity_id
_entity_poly.type
_entity_poly.pdbx_seq_one_letter_code
_entity_poly.pdbx_strand_id
1 'polypeptide(L)'
;TKRFQPNACLLCCKRKNHLTEGDNMQALTFKRGVHPPDGKALSAEQPIQVILPKENSELFYPMSQHIGAPCEPLVAVGDHVKVGQKIAESPAFMSSPIFASVSGEVVDIRPMLVPGGATVKSIVVKNDGKMEEIEGLNQGRDYTTMSNEEILAAIKDAGVVGLGGAGFPTHVKLNPPKDTPIDHILINAAECEPYLTCDYRLMLEEPERIVKGLQIMLKLHPGAKGVIGIEMNKPKAIESMTKACEGIDNITVQPLVTKFPQGSEKHLIYAITKREVKSGALPASAGCIVDNVDTVVAIERAICKGRPLMRRIVTVSGKGIKNPGNYKIRIGMTLRDLVDAIGGFNEGANAPVKLIAGGPMMGPTLYTLDVASV
;
A
#
# COMPACT_ATOMS: atom_id res chain seq x y z
N THR A 1 57.78 5.32 13.51
CA THR A 1 56.89 4.49 14.36
C THR A 1 56.06 5.41 15.29
N LYS A 2 54.91 5.85 14.84
CA LYS A 2 53.89 6.48 15.70
C LYS A 2 52.69 5.56 15.75
N ARG A 3 52.38 5.05 16.95
CA ARG A 3 51.20 4.24 17.25
C ARG A 3 49.98 5.12 17.18
N PHE A 4 48.99 4.74 16.38
CA PHE A 4 47.64 5.27 16.42
C PHE A 4 46.89 4.56 17.57
N GLN A 5 46.37 5.34 18.51
CA GLN A 5 45.32 4.89 19.46
C GLN A 5 43.95 5.21 18.88
N PRO A 6 42.97 4.30 18.92
CA PRO A 6 41.63 4.60 18.54
C PRO A 6 40.88 5.17 19.77
N ASN A 7 40.51 6.44 19.72
CA ASN A 7 39.54 7.03 20.65
C ASN A 7 38.14 6.57 20.25
N ALA A 8 37.57 5.68 21.03
CA ALA A 8 36.18 5.29 20.97
C ALA A 8 35.33 6.43 21.56
N CYS A 9 34.58 7.14 20.72
CA CYS A 9 33.54 8.07 21.16
C CYS A 9 32.22 7.31 21.28
N LEU A 10 31.97 6.74 22.47
CA LEU A 10 30.66 6.24 22.87
C LEU A 10 29.78 7.43 23.29
N LEU A 11 29.13 8.09 22.35
CA LEU A 11 28.00 8.97 22.64
C LEU A 11 26.71 8.15 22.63
N CYS A 12 26.44 7.50 23.75
CA CYS A 12 25.14 6.89 24.05
C CYS A 12 24.12 8.01 24.25
N CYS A 13 23.43 8.41 23.18
CA CYS A 13 22.35 9.37 23.24
C CYS A 13 21.11 8.68 23.87
N LYS A 14 21.03 8.66 25.19
CA LYS A 14 19.80 8.33 25.92
C LYS A 14 18.79 9.46 25.70
N ARG A 15 18.02 9.39 24.61
CA ARG A 15 16.77 10.16 24.53
C ARG A 15 15.78 9.50 25.49
N LYS A 16 15.50 10.17 26.61
CA LYS A 16 14.35 9.86 27.47
C LYS A 16 13.09 10.17 26.69
N ASN A 17 12.39 9.13 26.23
CA ASN A 17 11.03 9.29 25.76
C ASN A 17 10.13 9.53 26.96
N HIS A 18 9.54 10.72 27.04
CA HIS A 18 8.40 10.98 27.92
C HIS A 18 7.17 10.32 27.29
N LEU A 19 6.92 9.05 27.65
CA LEU A 19 5.60 8.44 27.56
C LEU A 19 4.98 8.56 28.97
N THR A 20 3.79 9.12 29.03
CA THR A 20 2.97 9.20 30.24
C THR A 20 2.63 7.80 30.72
N GLU A 21 2.57 7.58 32.03
CA GLU A 21 2.20 6.34 32.68
C GLU A 21 0.79 5.90 32.28
N GLY A 22 0.71 4.92 31.40
CA GLY A 22 -0.47 4.18 30.98
C GLY A 22 -0.01 3.03 30.11
N ASP A 23 -0.13 1.80 30.58
CA ASP A 23 0.24 0.52 29.99
C ASP A 23 1.50 0.52 29.11
N ASN A 24 2.62 0.16 29.70
CA ASN A 24 3.92 -0.01 29.06
C ASN A 24 3.89 -1.21 28.10
N MET A 25 3.19 -1.08 26.95
CA MET A 25 3.25 -2.11 25.90
C MET A 25 4.69 -2.19 25.37
N GLN A 26 5.36 -3.29 25.66
CA GLN A 26 6.71 -3.55 25.20
C GLN A 26 6.73 -3.62 23.67
N ALA A 27 7.62 -2.86 23.03
CA ALA A 27 7.81 -2.92 21.59
C ALA A 27 8.36 -4.28 21.16
N LEU A 28 7.64 -4.96 20.28
CA LEU A 28 8.00 -6.28 19.77
C LEU A 28 8.95 -6.17 18.57
N THR A 29 9.71 -7.24 18.32
CA THR A 29 10.67 -7.28 17.22
C THR A 29 11.12 -8.72 16.93
N PHE A 30 11.93 -8.86 15.87
CA PHE A 30 12.67 -10.06 15.48
C PHE A 30 14.17 -9.90 15.76
N LYS A 31 14.97 -10.98 15.65
CA LYS A 31 16.43 -10.94 15.80
C LYS A 31 17.09 -10.37 14.54
N ARG A 32 18.23 -9.64 14.71
CA ARG A 32 18.96 -8.98 13.61
C ARG A 32 18.16 -7.83 12.98
N GLY A 33 18.40 -7.51 11.70
CA GLY A 33 17.90 -6.34 11.00
C GLY A 33 18.92 -5.20 11.01
N VAL A 34 18.61 -4.13 10.30
CA VAL A 34 19.48 -2.95 10.17
C VAL A 34 18.70 -1.68 10.53
N HIS A 35 19.43 -0.62 10.92
CA HIS A 35 18.85 0.67 11.31
C HIS A 35 19.33 1.77 10.34
N PRO A 36 18.80 1.83 9.11
CA PRO A 36 19.15 2.89 8.17
C PRO A 36 18.62 4.24 8.66
N PRO A 37 19.22 5.36 8.25
CA PRO A 37 18.58 6.68 8.39
C PRO A 37 17.21 6.66 7.72
N ASP A 38 16.16 7.07 8.42
CA ASP A 38 14.79 6.91 7.94
C ASP A 38 14.36 7.92 6.87
N GLY A 39 14.94 9.13 6.86
CA GLY A 39 14.67 10.16 5.84
C GLY A 39 13.22 10.64 5.77
N LYS A 40 12.36 10.28 6.73
CA LYS A 40 10.91 10.52 6.69
C LYS A 40 10.50 11.98 6.95
N ALA A 41 11.36 12.77 7.54
CA ALA A 41 11.07 14.17 7.93
C ALA A 41 10.64 15.06 6.74
N LEU A 42 11.03 14.71 5.51
CA LEU A 42 10.69 15.50 4.32
C LEU A 42 9.19 15.47 3.97
N SER A 43 8.49 14.38 4.31
CA SER A 43 7.09 14.14 3.90
C SER A 43 6.15 13.76 5.04
N ALA A 44 6.67 13.40 6.23
CA ALA A 44 5.87 12.86 7.32
C ALA A 44 4.76 13.83 7.81
N GLU A 45 5.04 15.10 7.88
CA GLU A 45 4.07 16.12 8.34
C GLU A 45 3.20 16.68 7.19
N GLN A 46 3.43 16.25 5.94
CA GLN A 46 2.64 16.69 4.79
C GLN A 46 1.37 15.85 4.69
N PRO A 47 0.18 16.45 4.75
CA PRO A 47 -1.08 15.73 4.58
C PRO A 47 -1.19 15.14 3.18
N ILE A 48 -2.07 14.14 3.02
CA ILE A 48 -2.31 13.51 1.73
C ILE A 48 -3.00 14.50 0.80
N GLN A 49 -2.34 14.82 -0.31
CA GLN A 49 -2.86 15.70 -1.35
C GLN A 49 -3.40 14.87 -2.52
N VAL A 50 -4.52 15.31 -3.11
CA VAL A 50 -5.09 14.65 -4.28
C VAL A 50 -4.48 15.26 -5.55
N ILE A 51 -3.88 14.42 -6.38
CA ILE A 51 -3.41 14.80 -7.72
C ILE A 51 -4.30 14.09 -8.74
N LEU A 52 -4.95 14.88 -9.57
CA LEU A 52 -5.75 14.38 -10.70
C LEU A 52 -4.93 14.48 -12.00
N PRO A 53 -5.09 13.52 -12.91
CA PRO A 53 -4.48 13.60 -14.23
C PRO A 53 -5.02 14.82 -14.98
N LYS A 54 -4.14 15.47 -15.75
CA LYS A 54 -4.54 16.60 -16.61
C LYS A 54 -5.47 16.11 -17.72
N GLU A 55 -6.38 16.96 -18.14
CA GLU A 55 -7.15 16.74 -19.38
C GLU A 55 -6.19 16.48 -20.55
N ASN A 56 -6.56 15.56 -21.42
CA ASN A 56 -5.78 15.08 -22.56
C ASN A 56 -4.48 14.33 -22.22
N SER A 57 -4.17 14.06 -20.93
CA SER A 57 -3.08 13.12 -20.58
C SER A 57 -3.48 11.68 -20.89
N GLU A 58 -2.49 10.85 -21.19
CA GLU A 58 -2.67 9.41 -21.38
C GLU A 58 -2.44 8.67 -20.07
N LEU A 59 -3.36 7.79 -19.69
CA LEU A 59 -3.22 6.86 -18.59
C LEU A 59 -2.99 5.45 -19.14
N PHE A 60 -2.10 4.71 -18.50
CA PHE A 60 -1.66 3.39 -18.94
C PHE A 60 -2.08 2.33 -17.94
N TYR A 61 -2.87 1.35 -18.39
CA TYR A 61 -3.36 0.24 -17.58
C TYR A 61 -2.69 -1.06 -18.04
N PRO A 62 -1.54 -1.44 -17.45
CA PRO A 62 -0.87 -2.70 -17.77
C PRO A 62 -1.77 -3.89 -17.45
N MET A 63 -1.76 -4.90 -18.32
CA MET A 63 -2.54 -6.13 -18.12
C MET A 63 -2.00 -7.00 -16.99
N SER A 64 -0.80 -6.73 -16.50
CA SER A 64 -0.19 -7.38 -15.34
C SER A 64 0.12 -6.35 -14.25
N GLN A 65 -0.83 -6.14 -13.33
CA GLN A 65 -0.69 -5.23 -12.17
C GLN A 65 -0.56 -6.00 -10.84
N HIS A 66 -0.54 -7.33 -10.89
CA HIS A 66 -0.56 -8.20 -9.71
C HIS A 66 0.13 -9.53 -10.00
N ILE A 67 0.44 -10.29 -8.95
CA ILE A 67 0.91 -11.67 -9.08
C ILE A 67 -0.25 -12.56 -9.57
N GLY A 68 0.05 -13.46 -10.51
CA GLY A 68 -0.91 -14.40 -11.07
C GLY A 68 -1.07 -14.22 -12.58
N ALA A 69 -2.20 -14.67 -13.11
CA ALA A 69 -2.47 -14.57 -14.54
C ALA A 69 -2.74 -13.12 -14.96
N PRO A 70 -2.13 -12.63 -16.02
CA PRO A 70 -2.44 -11.30 -16.55
C PRO A 70 -3.90 -11.24 -17.01
N CYS A 71 -4.45 -10.02 -17.01
CA CYS A 71 -5.77 -9.75 -17.57
C CYS A 71 -5.73 -9.63 -19.09
N GLU A 72 -6.90 -9.81 -19.72
CA GLU A 72 -7.12 -9.47 -21.12
C GLU A 72 -8.06 -8.27 -21.22
N PRO A 73 -7.84 -7.38 -22.22
CA PRO A 73 -8.70 -6.23 -22.45
C PRO A 73 -10.15 -6.64 -22.73
N LEU A 74 -11.09 -5.94 -22.12
CA LEU A 74 -12.54 -6.03 -22.40
C LEU A 74 -13.01 -4.87 -23.30
N VAL A 75 -12.11 -3.97 -23.68
CA VAL A 75 -12.36 -2.78 -24.49
C VAL A 75 -11.43 -2.78 -25.71
N ALA A 76 -11.84 -2.04 -26.74
CA ALA A 76 -11.10 -1.86 -27.99
C ALA A 76 -10.70 -0.38 -28.17
N VAL A 77 -9.76 -0.13 -29.08
CA VAL A 77 -9.42 1.23 -29.51
C VAL A 77 -10.64 1.91 -30.12
N GLY A 78 -10.92 3.15 -29.70
CA GLY A 78 -12.10 3.93 -30.05
C GLY A 78 -13.23 3.85 -29.03
N ASP A 79 -13.20 2.90 -28.06
CA ASP A 79 -14.21 2.83 -27.01
C ASP A 79 -14.07 4.01 -26.05
N HIS A 80 -15.20 4.59 -25.63
CA HIS A 80 -15.24 5.54 -24.52
C HIS A 80 -15.49 4.81 -23.21
N VAL A 81 -14.60 5.02 -22.22
CA VAL A 81 -14.69 4.40 -20.89
C VAL A 81 -15.04 5.43 -19.82
N LYS A 82 -15.67 4.95 -18.72
CA LYS A 82 -16.06 5.77 -17.57
C LYS A 82 -15.29 5.35 -16.32
N VAL A 83 -15.19 6.27 -15.36
CA VAL A 83 -14.59 5.97 -14.04
C VAL A 83 -15.30 4.81 -13.37
N GLY A 84 -14.57 3.78 -12.97
CA GLY A 84 -15.12 2.60 -12.35
C GLY A 84 -15.54 1.50 -13.33
N GLN A 85 -15.45 1.73 -14.64
CA GLN A 85 -15.70 0.69 -15.65
C GLN A 85 -14.60 -0.38 -15.60
N LYS A 86 -15.00 -1.64 -15.55
CA LYS A 86 -14.07 -2.77 -15.73
C LYS A 86 -13.58 -2.77 -17.17
N ILE A 87 -12.28 -2.65 -17.37
CA ILE A 87 -11.65 -2.56 -18.70
C ILE A 87 -10.78 -3.78 -19.03
N ALA A 88 -10.43 -4.58 -18.04
CA ALA A 88 -9.72 -5.84 -18.25
C ALA A 88 -10.02 -6.84 -17.14
N GLU A 89 -9.96 -8.13 -17.48
CA GLU A 89 -10.16 -9.22 -16.52
C GLU A 89 -9.52 -10.53 -17.00
N SER A 90 -9.44 -11.52 -16.12
CA SER A 90 -9.01 -12.88 -16.44
C SER A 90 -9.92 -13.89 -15.75
N PRO A 91 -10.26 -15.02 -16.39
CA PRO A 91 -11.03 -16.10 -15.77
C PRO A 91 -10.22 -16.89 -14.72
N ALA A 92 -8.93 -16.66 -14.63
CA ALA A 92 -8.06 -17.36 -13.70
C ALA A 92 -8.40 -17.03 -12.23
N PHE A 93 -8.31 -18.04 -11.36
CA PHE A 93 -8.54 -17.86 -9.92
C PHE A 93 -7.56 -16.85 -9.31
N MET A 94 -6.27 -16.95 -9.68
CA MET A 94 -5.22 -16.03 -9.23
C MET A 94 -5.12 -14.85 -10.20
N SER A 95 -6.10 -13.95 -10.15
CA SER A 95 -6.15 -12.70 -10.93
C SER A 95 -7.13 -11.71 -10.29
N SER A 96 -7.03 -10.45 -10.66
CA SER A 96 -7.91 -9.37 -10.23
C SER A 96 -8.24 -8.46 -11.41
N PRO A 97 -9.51 -8.04 -11.60
CA PRO A 97 -9.90 -7.17 -12.69
C PRO A 97 -9.29 -5.76 -12.57
N ILE A 98 -9.19 -5.09 -13.71
CA ILE A 98 -8.61 -3.75 -13.85
C ILE A 98 -9.73 -2.77 -14.23
N PHE A 99 -9.71 -1.58 -13.65
CA PHE A 99 -10.76 -0.57 -13.80
C PHE A 99 -10.19 0.74 -14.35
N ALA A 100 -10.97 1.41 -15.21
CA ALA A 100 -10.67 2.76 -15.62
C ALA A 100 -10.75 3.71 -14.43
N SER A 101 -9.70 4.45 -14.19
CA SER A 101 -9.60 5.42 -13.10
C SER A 101 -10.00 6.84 -13.51
N VAL A 102 -10.18 7.06 -14.81
CA VAL A 102 -10.65 8.29 -15.47
C VAL A 102 -11.74 7.94 -16.48
N SER A 103 -12.48 8.95 -16.97
CA SER A 103 -13.26 8.84 -18.19
C SER A 103 -12.45 9.31 -19.40
N GLY A 104 -12.75 8.76 -20.58
CA GLY A 104 -12.05 9.12 -21.80
C GLY A 104 -12.06 8.03 -22.86
N GLU A 105 -11.32 8.24 -23.93
CA GLU A 105 -11.23 7.34 -25.09
C GLU A 105 -10.05 6.38 -24.96
N VAL A 106 -10.27 5.12 -25.28
CA VAL A 106 -9.21 4.13 -25.48
C VAL A 106 -8.51 4.46 -26.81
N VAL A 107 -7.33 5.05 -26.73
CA VAL A 107 -6.60 5.52 -27.95
C VAL A 107 -5.62 4.49 -28.46
N ASP A 108 -5.21 3.52 -27.64
CA ASP A 108 -4.27 2.46 -28.07
C ASP A 108 -4.31 1.27 -27.10
N ILE A 109 -3.83 0.12 -27.56
CA ILE A 109 -3.49 -1.06 -26.76
C ILE A 109 -2.10 -1.52 -27.18
N ARG A 110 -1.07 -1.08 -26.45
CA ARG A 110 0.33 -1.28 -26.80
C ARG A 110 1.20 -1.70 -25.62
N PRO A 111 2.40 -2.24 -25.87
CA PRO A 111 3.38 -2.50 -24.81
C PRO A 111 3.86 -1.19 -24.18
N MET A 112 3.84 -1.14 -22.83
CA MET A 112 4.33 -0.01 -22.04
C MET A 112 5.32 -0.49 -20.98
N LEU A 113 6.29 0.37 -20.68
CA LEU A 113 7.27 0.12 -19.60
C LEU A 113 6.59 0.21 -18.24
N VAL A 114 6.91 -0.73 -17.35
CA VAL A 114 6.47 -0.70 -15.94
C VAL A 114 7.68 -0.57 -15.00
N PRO A 115 7.48 -0.13 -13.75
CA PRO A 115 8.55 -0.14 -12.75
C PRO A 115 9.19 -1.53 -12.66
N GLY A 116 10.54 -1.59 -12.69
CA GLY A 116 11.26 -2.87 -12.78
C GLY A 116 11.80 -3.21 -14.17
N GLY A 117 11.45 -2.39 -15.19
CA GLY A 117 12.05 -2.45 -16.53
C GLY A 117 11.40 -3.45 -17.50
N ALA A 118 10.36 -4.15 -17.09
CA ALA A 118 9.58 -5.00 -17.99
C ALA A 118 8.67 -4.16 -18.90
N THR A 119 8.36 -4.69 -20.09
CA THR A 119 7.37 -4.12 -21.01
C THR A 119 6.13 -5.00 -20.99
N VAL A 120 4.97 -4.40 -20.71
CA VAL A 120 3.69 -5.09 -20.52
C VAL A 120 2.62 -4.49 -21.45
N LYS A 121 1.83 -5.36 -22.12
CA LYS A 121 0.64 -4.94 -22.87
C LYS A 121 -0.25 -4.08 -21.97
N SER A 122 -0.61 -2.89 -22.43
CA SER A 122 -1.36 -1.91 -21.63
C SER A 122 -2.47 -1.28 -22.46
N ILE A 123 -3.63 -1.06 -21.86
CA ILE A 123 -4.68 -0.20 -22.40
C ILE A 123 -4.25 1.25 -22.17
N VAL A 124 -4.37 2.10 -23.19
CA VAL A 124 -4.06 3.53 -23.12
C VAL A 124 -5.36 4.31 -23.22
N VAL A 125 -5.69 5.07 -22.17
CA VAL A 125 -6.88 5.91 -22.13
C VAL A 125 -6.46 7.38 -22.12
N LYS A 126 -6.95 8.14 -23.10
CA LYS A 126 -6.81 9.59 -23.12
C LYS A 126 -7.90 10.21 -22.25
N ASN A 127 -7.49 10.85 -21.16
CA ASN A 127 -8.37 11.48 -20.18
C ASN A 127 -9.15 12.65 -20.79
N ASP A 128 -10.48 12.63 -20.72
CA ASP A 128 -11.34 13.72 -21.20
C ASP A 128 -11.58 14.84 -20.16
N GLY A 129 -11.02 14.70 -18.96
CA GLY A 129 -11.15 15.65 -17.85
C GLY A 129 -12.52 15.66 -17.16
N LYS A 130 -13.52 14.96 -17.70
CA LYS A 130 -14.92 15.01 -17.19
C LYS A 130 -15.14 14.16 -15.95
N MET A 131 -14.33 13.12 -15.77
CA MET A 131 -14.46 12.16 -14.65
C MET A 131 -15.85 11.53 -14.57
N GLU A 132 -16.46 11.24 -15.72
CA GLU A 132 -17.79 10.63 -15.81
C GLU A 132 -17.76 9.22 -15.18
N GLU A 133 -18.61 8.98 -14.19
CA GLU A 133 -18.67 7.72 -13.44
C GLU A 133 -19.67 6.75 -14.10
N ILE A 134 -19.47 5.45 -13.93
CA ILE A 134 -20.47 4.43 -14.28
C ILE A 134 -21.69 4.57 -13.38
N GLU A 135 -22.85 4.14 -13.88
CA GLU A 135 -24.04 3.99 -13.06
C GLU A 135 -23.80 2.95 -11.94
N GLY A 136 -24.31 3.23 -10.73
CA GLY A 136 -24.16 2.35 -9.58
C GLY A 136 -22.80 2.47 -8.86
N LEU A 137 -21.86 3.29 -9.33
CA LEU A 137 -20.68 3.59 -8.54
C LEU A 137 -21.07 4.31 -7.25
N ASN A 138 -20.33 4.11 -6.17
CA ASN A 138 -20.63 4.65 -4.82
C ASN A 138 -21.81 4.00 -4.08
N GLN A 139 -22.33 2.89 -4.57
CA GLN A 139 -23.35 2.11 -3.85
C GLN A 139 -22.68 1.12 -2.90
N GLY A 140 -22.37 1.60 -1.69
CA GLY A 140 -21.79 0.77 -0.63
C GLY A 140 -22.82 -0.20 -0.04
N ARG A 141 -22.31 -1.27 0.58
CA ARG A 141 -23.11 -2.29 1.27
C ARG A 141 -22.71 -2.37 2.74
N ASP A 142 -23.65 -2.77 3.57
CA ASP A 142 -23.36 -3.09 4.97
C ASP A 142 -22.75 -4.49 5.07
N TYR A 143 -21.45 -4.55 5.34
CA TYR A 143 -20.75 -5.82 5.46
C TYR A 143 -21.28 -6.74 6.57
N THR A 144 -21.96 -6.18 7.59
CA THR A 144 -22.50 -6.97 8.70
C THR A 144 -23.61 -7.92 8.26
N THR A 145 -24.35 -7.56 7.21
CA THR A 145 -25.44 -8.36 6.64
C THR A 145 -25.00 -9.30 5.52
N MET A 146 -23.76 -9.14 5.00
CA MET A 146 -23.25 -9.95 3.89
C MET A 146 -22.73 -11.31 4.36
N SER A 147 -22.88 -12.35 3.54
CA SER A 147 -22.18 -13.64 3.74
C SER A 147 -20.68 -13.51 3.45
N ASN A 148 -19.90 -14.51 3.87
CA ASN A 148 -18.46 -14.54 3.60
C ASN A 148 -18.17 -14.61 2.08
N GLU A 149 -18.97 -15.38 1.35
CA GLU A 149 -18.87 -15.52 -0.11
C GLU A 149 -19.16 -14.18 -0.81
N GLU A 150 -20.16 -13.44 -0.36
CA GLU A 150 -20.50 -12.11 -0.89
C GLU A 150 -19.38 -11.08 -0.62
N ILE A 151 -18.76 -11.14 0.57
CA ILE A 151 -17.61 -10.27 0.89
C ILE A 151 -16.42 -10.59 -0.02
N LEU A 152 -16.06 -11.87 -0.15
CA LEU A 152 -14.95 -12.29 -1.01
C LEU A 152 -15.19 -11.96 -2.49
N ALA A 153 -16.42 -12.17 -2.97
CA ALA A 153 -16.82 -11.79 -4.33
C ALA A 153 -16.69 -10.27 -4.53
N ALA A 154 -17.17 -9.46 -3.59
CA ALA A 154 -17.08 -8.01 -3.66
C ALA A 154 -15.63 -7.51 -3.69
N ILE A 155 -14.74 -8.11 -2.91
CA ILE A 155 -13.30 -7.78 -2.91
C ILE A 155 -12.66 -8.14 -4.26
N LYS A 156 -13.01 -9.33 -4.82
CA LYS A 156 -12.56 -9.77 -6.14
C LYS A 156 -13.06 -8.82 -7.22
N ASP A 157 -14.39 -8.59 -7.25
CA ASP A 157 -15.05 -7.79 -8.27
C ASP A 157 -14.63 -6.30 -8.24
N ALA A 158 -14.12 -5.83 -7.12
CA ALA A 158 -13.53 -4.49 -6.98
C ALA A 158 -12.03 -4.46 -7.34
N GLY A 159 -11.42 -5.57 -7.75
CA GLY A 159 -10.03 -5.63 -8.17
C GLY A 159 -9.01 -5.36 -7.07
N VAL A 160 -9.36 -5.61 -5.79
CA VAL A 160 -8.46 -5.31 -4.67
C VAL A 160 -7.28 -6.26 -4.66
N VAL A 161 -6.09 -5.68 -4.70
CA VAL A 161 -4.79 -6.38 -4.57
C VAL A 161 -3.96 -5.77 -3.45
N GLY A 162 -2.93 -6.49 -3.02
CA GLY A 162 -2.00 -6.00 -2.00
C GLY A 162 -1.25 -4.75 -2.45
N LEU A 163 -1.36 -3.65 -1.70
CA LEU A 163 -0.79 -2.34 -2.04
C LEU A 163 0.57 -2.07 -1.38
N GLY A 164 1.02 -2.93 -0.48
CA GLY A 164 2.31 -2.80 0.21
C GLY A 164 3.45 -3.63 -0.40
N GLY A 165 3.29 -4.17 -1.61
CA GLY A 165 4.33 -5.03 -2.20
C GLY A 165 3.95 -5.62 -3.55
N ALA A 166 3.95 -6.95 -3.65
CA ALA A 166 3.87 -7.68 -4.92
C ALA A 166 2.48 -7.76 -5.59
N GLY A 167 1.48 -7.03 -5.10
CA GLY A 167 0.15 -7.02 -5.72
C GLY A 167 -0.57 -8.36 -5.62
N PHE A 168 -0.52 -9.07 -4.51
CA PHE A 168 -1.21 -10.34 -4.36
C PHE A 168 -2.73 -10.15 -4.35
N PRO A 169 -3.53 -10.90 -5.13
CA PRO A 169 -5.00 -10.78 -5.14
C PRO A 169 -5.60 -10.99 -3.75
N THR A 170 -6.24 -9.96 -3.20
CA THR A 170 -6.67 -9.94 -1.79
C THR A 170 -7.75 -10.98 -1.50
N HIS A 171 -8.69 -11.23 -2.43
CA HIS A 171 -9.72 -12.26 -2.27
C HIS A 171 -9.13 -13.68 -2.13
N VAL A 172 -7.98 -13.95 -2.76
CA VAL A 172 -7.27 -15.24 -2.62
C VAL A 172 -6.59 -15.30 -1.26
N LYS A 173 -5.93 -14.24 -0.84
CA LYS A 173 -5.27 -14.16 0.47
C LYS A 173 -6.26 -14.36 1.63
N LEU A 174 -7.46 -13.79 1.52
CA LEU A 174 -8.51 -13.86 2.53
C LEU A 174 -9.32 -15.17 2.49
N ASN A 175 -9.06 -16.04 1.51
CA ASN A 175 -9.73 -17.34 1.38
C ASN A 175 -8.71 -18.48 1.33
N PRO A 176 -7.94 -18.71 2.41
CA PRO A 176 -7.01 -19.83 2.49
C PRO A 176 -7.75 -21.17 2.45
N PRO A 177 -7.06 -22.29 2.20
CA PRO A 177 -7.66 -23.63 2.26
C PRO A 177 -8.36 -23.87 3.61
N LYS A 178 -9.49 -24.60 3.61
CA LYS A 178 -10.34 -24.83 4.80
C LYS A 178 -9.65 -25.54 5.95
N ASP A 179 -8.61 -26.30 5.69
CA ASP A 179 -7.75 -26.99 6.65
C ASP A 179 -6.65 -26.10 7.24
N THR A 180 -6.62 -24.84 6.87
CA THR A 180 -5.63 -23.86 7.32
C THR A 180 -6.33 -22.80 8.21
N PRO A 181 -6.50 -23.05 9.51
CA PRO A 181 -7.18 -22.11 10.40
C PRO A 181 -6.37 -20.82 10.56
N ILE A 182 -7.04 -19.69 10.45
CA ILE A 182 -6.47 -18.35 10.67
C ILE A 182 -6.91 -17.87 12.05
N ASP A 183 -5.95 -17.57 12.90
CA ASP A 183 -6.18 -17.03 14.24
C ASP A 183 -5.62 -15.62 14.46
N HIS A 184 -4.84 -15.10 13.49
CA HIS A 184 -4.34 -13.72 13.49
C HIS A 184 -4.48 -13.05 12.12
N ILE A 185 -5.02 -11.84 12.14
CA ILE A 185 -4.97 -10.91 11.01
C ILE A 185 -4.06 -9.75 11.40
N LEU A 186 -2.91 -9.65 10.75
CA LEU A 186 -1.88 -8.69 11.05
C LEU A 186 -1.91 -7.56 10.00
N ILE A 187 -2.16 -6.35 10.45
CA ILE A 187 -2.04 -5.18 9.57
C ILE A 187 -0.62 -4.66 9.66
N ASN A 188 0.06 -4.74 8.54
CA ASN A 188 1.40 -4.23 8.37
C ASN A 188 1.35 -2.70 8.22
N ALA A 189 1.52 -2.03 9.35
CA ALA A 189 1.62 -0.58 9.49
C ALA A 189 3.04 -0.15 9.90
N ALA A 190 4.01 -1.04 9.72
CA ALA A 190 5.41 -0.78 10.07
C ALA A 190 6.01 0.33 9.21
N GLU A 191 5.80 0.27 7.87
CA GLU A 191 6.38 1.21 6.90
C GLU A 191 7.88 1.39 7.14
N CYS A 192 8.62 0.25 7.13
CA CYS A 192 10.03 0.20 7.52
C CYS A 192 11.01 0.69 6.42
N GLU A 193 10.54 0.88 5.19
CA GLU A 193 11.33 1.49 4.11
C GLU A 193 11.63 2.95 4.45
N PRO A 194 12.89 3.40 4.31
CA PRO A 194 13.23 4.81 4.46
C PRO A 194 12.45 5.68 3.45
N TYR A 195 12.24 6.94 3.82
CA TYR A 195 11.53 7.98 3.08
C TYR A 195 10.02 7.80 2.94
N LEU A 196 9.46 6.59 3.02
CA LEU A 196 8.03 6.36 2.84
C LEU A 196 7.24 6.81 4.08
N THR A 197 6.13 7.53 3.84
CA THR A 197 5.25 8.08 4.88
C THR A 197 3.75 8.03 4.51
N CYS A 198 3.40 7.38 3.40
CA CYS A 198 2.02 7.27 2.94
C CYS A 198 1.14 6.48 3.90
N ASP A 199 1.63 5.36 4.46
CA ASP A 199 0.89 4.56 5.45
C ASP A 199 0.79 5.33 6.79
N TYR A 200 1.85 6.01 7.20
CA TYR A 200 1.83 6.88 8.37
C TYR A 200 0.74 7.95 8.25
N ARG A 201 0.68 8.65 7.13
CA ARG A 201 -0.35 9.67 6.92
C ARG A 201 -1.75 9.08 6.86
N LEU A 202 -1.91 7.92 6.23
CA LEU A 202 -3.20 7.24 6.16
C LEU A 202 -3.71 6.85 7.56
N MET A 203 -2.84 6.39 8.46
CA MET A 203 -3.17 6.12 9.87
C MET A 203 -3.58 7.37 10.66
N LEU A 204 -3.09 8.55 10.27
CA LEU A 204 -3.49 9.82 10.91
C LEU A 204 -4.78 10.40 10.34
N GLU A 205 -5.03 10.19 9.06
CA GLU A 205 -6.10 10.87 8.34
C GLU A 205 -7.37 10.02 8.15
N GLU A 206 -7.23 8.70 8.07
CA GLU A 206 -8.37 7.78 7.85
C GLU A 206 -8.34 6.56 8.83
N PRO A 207 -8.06 6.73 10.15
CA PRO A 207 -7.86 5.59 11.07
C PRO A 207 -9.11 4.71 11.22
N GLU A 208 -10.31 5.29 11.24
CA GLU A 208 -11.57 4.54 11.37
C GLU A 208 -11.83 3.62 10.17
N ARG A 209 -11.36 4.01 8.98
CA ARG A 209 -11.46 3.17 7.77
C ARG A 209 -10.55 1.95 7.84
N ILE A 210 -9.35 2.13 8.41
CA ILE A 210 -8.41 1.02 8.62
C ILE A 210 -9.05 0.02 9.59
N VAL A 211 -9.59 0.50 10.72
CA VAL A 211 -10.27 -0.35 11.70
C VAL A 211 -11.47 -1.06 11.05
N LYS A 212 -12.29 -0.35 10.28
CA LYS A 212 -13.45 -0.93 9.60
C LYS A 212 -13.08 -1.98 8.56
N GLY A 213 -12.03 -1.74 7.78
CA GLY A 213 -11.51 -2.74 6.84
C GLY A 213 -10.99 -3.99 7.56
N LEU A 214 -10.30 -3.83 8.70
CA LEU A 214 -9.88 -4.95 9.53
C LEU A 214 -11.07 -5.72 10.12
N GLN A 215 -12.15 -5.05 10.54
CA GLN A 215 -13.37 -5.71 11.00
C GLN A 215 -14.02 -6.56 9.90
N ILE A 216 -14.00 -6.10 8.64
CA ILE A 216 -14.46 -6.87 7.48
C ILE A 216 -13.63 -8.14 7.31
N MET A 217 -12.30 -8.04 7.42
CA MET A 217 -11.41 -9.20 7.34
C MET A 217 -11.64 -10.19 8.50
N LEU A 218 -11.84 -9.68 9.72
CA LEU A 218 -12.13 -10.49 10.91
C LEU A 218 -13.48 -11.22 10.79
N LYS A 219 -14.47 -10.65 10.12
CA LYS A 219 -15.74 -11.33 9.86
C LYS A 219 -15.56 -12.58 9.01
N LEU A 220 -14.61 -12.60 8.08
CA LEU A 220 -14.27 -13.77 7.27
C LEU A 220 -13.59 -14.89 8.09
N HIS A 221 -12.97 -14.54 9.23
CA HIS A 221 -12.23 -15.46 10.09
C HIS A 221 -12.68 -15.35 11.55
N PRO A 222 -13.87 -15.89 11.90
CA PRO A 222 -14.41 -15.81 13.25
C PRO A 222 -13.44 -16.38 14.28
N GLY A 223 -13.21 -15.65 15.38
CA GLY A 223 -12.27 -16.01 16.44
C GLY A 223 -10.83 -15.55 16.22
N ALA A 224 -10.49 -15.01 15.05
CA ALA A 224 -9.18 -14.42 14.82
C ALA A 224 -9.01 -13.08 15.56
N LYS A 225 -7.77 -12.78 15.93
CA LYS A 225 -7.36 -11.51 16.53
C LYS A 225 -6.79 -10.58 15.45
N GLY A 226 -7.23 -9.33 15.44
CA GLY A 226 -6.66 -8.26 14.62
C GLY A 226 -5.50 -7.58 15.36
N VAL A 227 -4.35 -7.45 14.72
CA VAL A 227 -3.20 -6.75 15.30
C VAL A 227 -2.64 -5.76 14.30
N ILE A 228 -2.59 -4.49 14.67
CA ILE A 228 -2.01 -3.41 13.84
C ILE A 228 -0.59 -3.16 14.34
N GLY A 229 0.41 -3.59 13.56
CA GLY A 229 1.82 -3.46 13.92
C GLY A 229 2.43 -2.17 13.42
N ILE A 230 2.80 -1.24 14.33
CA ILE A 230 3.29 0.11 14.01
C ILE A 230 4.68 0.31 14.62
N GLU A 231 5.65 0.81 13.84
CA GLU A 231 6.97 1.13 14.37
C GLU A 231 6.98 2.35 15.29
N MET A 232 7.83 2.30 16.34
CA MET A 232 7.91 3.32 17.39
C MET A 232 8.35 4.71 16.90
N ASN A 233 8.89 4.84 15.68
CA ASN A 233 9.16 6.14 15.07
C ASN A 233 7.89 6.89 14.62
N LYS A 234 6.70 6.31 14.84
CA LYS A 234 5.38 6.85 14.49
C LYS A 234 4.46 7.00 15.73
N PRO A 235 4.86 7.74 16.79
CA PRO A 235 4.09 7.80 18.02
C PRO A 235 2.67 8.36 17.81
N LYS A 236 2.49 9.38 16.97
CA LYS A 236 1.17 9.93 16.63
C LYS A 236 0.25 8.90 15.96
N ALA A 237 0.80 8.01 15.11
CA ALA A 237 0.01 6.95 14.49
C ALA A 237 -0.37 5.85 15.49
N ILE A 238 0.52 5.51 16.43
CA ILE A 238 0.20 4.58 17.52
C ILE A 238 -0.97 5.14 18.34
N GLU A 239 -0.91 6.41 18.73
CA GLU A 239 -1.98 7.09 19.47
C GLU A 239 -3.29 7.13 18.68
N SER A 240 -3.26 7.57 17.42
CA SER A 240 -4.43 7.66 16.54
C SER A 240 -5.10 6.30 16.36
N MET A 241 -4.33 5.27 16.04
CA MET A 241 -4.87 3.92 15.84
C MET A 241 -5.36 3.27 17.13
N THR A 242 -4.69 3.51 18.27
CA THR A 242 -5.15 3.03 19.57
C THR A 242 -6.52 3.63 19.91
N LYS A 243 -6.68 4.93 19.72
CA LYS A 243 -7.97 5.61 19.91
C LYS A 243 -9.06 5.07 18.98
N ALA A 244 -8.75 4.84 17.71
CA ALA A 244 -9.70 4.29 16.77
C ALA A 244 -10.13 2.84 17.08
N CYS A 245 -9.32 2.10 17.84
CA CYS A 245 -9.62 0.73 18.28
C CYS A 245 -10.34 0.67 19.64
N GLU A 246 -10.57 1.79 20.32
CA GLU A 246 -11.24 1.80 21.64
C GLU A 246 -12.61 1.14 21.56
N GLY A 247 -12.90 0.24 22.52
CA GLY A 247 -14.17 -0.50 22.59
C GLY A 247 -14.28 -1.68 21.62
N ILE A 248 -13.20 -2.09 20.94
CA ILE A 248 -13.16 -3.24 20.02
C ILE A 248 -12.22 -4.31 20.60
N ASP A 249 -12.77 -5.31 21.29
CA ASP A 249 -12.00 -6.27 22.11
C ASP A 249 -11.04 -7.17 21.33
N ASN A 250 -11.31 -7.43 20.05
CA ASN A 250 -10.52 -8.35 19.23
C ASN A 250 -9.52 -7.65 18.29
N ILE A 251 -9.32 -6.33 18.44
CA ILE A 251 -8.32 -5.56 17.70
C ILE A 251 -7.37 -4.87 18.68
N THR A 252 -6.06 -4.99 18.42
CA THR A 252 -5.03 -4.35 19.24
C THR A 252 -4.01 -3.64 18.37
N VAL A 253 -3.43 -2.56 18.89
CA VAL A 253 -2.27 -1.87 18.29
C VAL A 253 -1.01 -2.35 18.99
N GLN A 254 -0.05 -2.86 18.21
CA GLN A 254 1.21 -3.39 18.73
C GLN A 254 2.38 -2.51 18.29
N PRO A 255 3.03 -1.81 19.20
CA PRO A 255 4.28 -1.10 18.92
C PRO A 255 5.40 -2.08 18.50
N LEU A 256 6.18 -1.69 17.48
CA LEU A 256 7.28 -2.46 16.93
C LEU A 256 8.57 -1.64 16.99
N VAL A 257 9.70 -2.32 17.23
CA VAL A 257 11.02 -1.67 17.16
C VAL A 257 11.29 -1.19 15.73
N THR A 258 11.65 0.09 15.59
CA THR A 258 12.00 0.69 14.30
C THR A 258 13.28 0.09 13.74
N LYS A 259 13.19 -0.66 12.65
CA LYS A 259 14.32 -1.22 11.90
C LYS A 259 13.88 -1.87 10.58
N PHE A 260 14.79 -2.05 9.65
CA PHE A 260 14.53 -2.79 8.41
C PHE A 260 14.99 -4.26 8.53
N PRO A 261 14.22 -5.26 8.06
CA PRO A 261 12.89 -5.19 7.44
C PRO A 261 11.74 -5.58 8.41
N GLN A 262 11.40 -4.71 9.36
CA GLN A 262 10.33 -4.97 10.35
C GLN A 262 8.97 -5.22 9.68
N GLY A 263 8.70 -4.57 8.52
CA GLY A 263 7.48 -4.73 7.73
C GLY A 263 7.49 -5.93 6.77
N SER A 264 8.52 -6.75 6.72
CA SER A 264 8.46 -8.01 5.96
C SER A 264 7.45 -8.95 6.60
N GLU A 265 6.54 -9.56 5.81
CA GLU A 265 5.45 -10.41 6.32
C GLU A 265 5.94 -11.45 7.35
N LYS A 266 7.00 -12.20 7.01
CA LYS A 266 7.54 -13.24 7.90
C LYS A 266 8.15 -12.69 9.19
N HIS A 267 8.81 -11.53 9.11
CA HIS A 267 9.39 -10.88 10.28
C HIS A 267 8.31 -10.28 11.17
N LEU A 268 7.25 -9.72 10.59
CA LEU A 268 6.10 -9.20 11.33
C LEU A 268 5.37 -10.33 12.06
N ILE A 269 5.10 -11.45 11.39
CA ILE A 269 4.49 -12.65 12.00
C ILE A 269 5.35 -13.11 13.19
N TYR A 270 6.66 -13.27 13.01
CA TYR A 270 7.55 -13.68 14.09
C TYR A 270 7.59 -12.65 15.23
N ALA A 271 7.65 -11.36 14.92
CA ALA A 271 7.68 -10.32 15.93
C ALA A 271 6.45 -10.38 16.85
N ILE A 272 5.26 -10.57 16.28
CA ILE A 272 3.99 -10.52 16.99
C ILE A 272 3.65 -11.88 17.60
N THR A 273 3.73 -12.97 16.83
CA THR A 273 3.23 -14.29 17.23
C THR A 273 4.30 -15.28 17.70
N LYS A 274 5.58 -14.97 17.48
CA LYS A 274 6.74 -15.87 17.64
C LYS A 274 6.70 -17.13 16.75
N ARG A 275 5.77 -17.20 15.79
CA ARG A 275 5.69 -18.29 14.83
C ARG A 275 6.61 -18.04 13.65
N GLU A 276 7.12 -19.13 13.07
CA GLU A 276 7.99 -19.09 11.89
C GLU A 276 7.25 -19.56 10.64
N VAL A 277 7.42 -18.83 9.54
CA VAL A 277 6.93 -19.22 8.21
C VAL A 277 8.10 -19.82 7.44
N LYS A 278 8.00 -21.12 7.10
CA LYS A 278 9.05 -21.84 6.33
C LYS A 278 9.36 -21.14 5.00
N SER A 279 10.55 -21.38 4.48
CA SER A 279 10.91 -20.89 3.15
C SER A 279 9.94 -21.44 2.10
N GLY A 280 9.47 -20.58 1.18
CA GLY A 280 8.46 -20.94 0.17
C GLY A 280 7.01 -21.04 0.68
N ALA A 281 6.78 -21.11 2.00
CA ALA A 281 5.43 -21.15 2.53
C ALA A 281 4.79 -19.74 2.64
N LEU A 282 3.45 -19.71 2.60
CA LEU A 282 2.65 -18.50 2.79
C LEU A 282 2.36 -18.24 4.27
N PRO A 283 2.05 -16.99 4.67
CA PRO A 283 1.65 -16.60 6.02
C PRO A 283 0.55 -17.47 6.64
N ALA A 284 -0.41 -17.91 5.85
CA ALA A 284 -1.50 -18.79 6.28
C ALA A 284 -1.00 -20.10 6.94
N SER A 285 0.15 -20.64 6.51
CA SER A 285 0.75 -21.83 7.14
C SER A 285 1.15 -21.62 8.61
N ALA A 286 1.25 -20.37 9.05
CA ALA A 286 1.48 -19.97 10.43
C ALA A 286 0.19 -19.45 11.12
N GLY A 287 -0.98 -19.69 10.53
CA GLY A 287 -2.27 -19.20 11.05
C GLY A 287 -2.49 -17.70 10.91
N CYS A 288 -1.73 -17.04 10.03
CA CYS A 288 -1.73 -15.59 9.89
C CYS A 288 -2.13 -15.13 8.49
N ILE A 289 -2.88 -14.03 8.43
CA ILE A 289 -3.03 -13.21 7.23
C ILE A 289 -2.32 -11.88 7.50
N VAL A 290 -1.56 -11.39 6.52
CA VAL A 290 -0.85 -10.11 6.63
C VAL A 290 -1.26 -9.21 5.48
N ASP A 291 -1.79 -8.02 5.77
CA ASP A 291 -2.12 -7.02 4.75
C ASP A 291 -1.59 -5.62 5.12
N ASN A 292 -1.33 -4.82 4.09
CA ASN A 292 -0.87 -3.44 4.25
C ASN A 292 -2.05 -2.51 4.58
N VAL A 293 -1.77 -1.38 5.19
CA VAL A 293 -2.74 -0.36 5.62
C VAL A 293 -3.64 0.11 4.48
N ASP A 294 -3.09 0.49 3.30
CA ASP A 294 -3.91 0.98 2.17
C ASP A 294 -4.72 -0.15 1.52
N THR A 295 -4.25 -1.41 1.57
CA THR A 295 -5.04 -2.58 1.16
C THR A 295 -6.30 -2.72 2.01
N VAL A 296 -6.19 -2.55 3.31
CA VAL A 296 -7.32 -2.62 4.25
C VAL A 296 -8.34 -1.51 3.98
N VAL A 297 -7.87 -0.29 3.70
CA VAL A 297 -8.73 0.81 3.26
C VAL A 297 -9.37 0.52 1.90
N ALA A 298 -8.65 -0.15 0.97
CA ALA A 298 -9.23 -0.56 -0.31
C ALA A 298 -10.36 -1.60 -0.13
N ILE A 299 -10.24 -2.53 0.83
CA ILE A 299 -11.32 -3.47 1.21
C ILE A 299 -12.55 -2.70 1.72
N GLU A 300 -12.34 -1.75 2.65
CA GLU A 300 -13.45 -0.91 3.15
C GLU A 300 -14.13 -0.16 2.01
N ARG A 301 -13.35 0.43 1.10
CA ARG A 301 -13.89 1.18 -0.04
C ARG A 301 -14.67 0.30 -1.01
N ALA A 302 -14.17 -0.89 -1.28
CA ALA A 302 -14.85 -1.84 -2.17
C ALA A 302 -16.24 -2.21 -1.64
N ILE A 303 -16.35 -2.48 -0.35
CA ILE A 303 -17.59 -2.95 0.26
C ILE A 303 -18.46 -1.79 0.73
N CYS A 304 -17.93 -0.92 1.59
CA CYS A 304 -18.72 0.13 2.24
C CYS A 304 -18.94 1.36 1.36
N LYS A 305 -18.22 1.50 0.24
CA LYS A 305 -18.37 2.62 -0.69
C LYS A 305 -18.71 2.18 -2.12
N GLY A 306 -18.69 0.88 -2.42
CA GLY A 306 -18.91 0.36 -3.78
C GLY A 306 -17.89 0.90 -4.80
N ARG A 307 -16.65 1.14 -4.37
CA ARG A 307 -15.60 1.70 -5.21
C ARG A 307 -14.49 0.68 -5.49
N PRO A 308 -14.27 0.29 -6.74
CA PRO A 308 -13.16 -0.56 -7.11
C PRO A 308 -11.80 0.12 -6.92
N LEU A 309 -10.73 -0.64 -7.03
CA LEU A 309 -9.36 -0.15 -6.89
C LEU A 309 -8.98 0.68 -8.12
N MET A 310 -8.95 2.00 -7.95
CA MET A 310 -8.67 2.98 -9.00
C MET A 310 -7.66 4.04 -8.57
N ARG A 311 -7.13 3.92 -7.34
CA ARG A 311 -6.23 4.91 -6.75
C ARG A 311 -5.14 4.26 -5.92
N ARG A 312 -4.03 4.96 -5.76
CA ARG A 312 -3.00 4.67 -4.76
C ARG A 312 -2.63 5.93 -3.98
N ILE A 313 -2.11 5.72 -2.78
CA ILE A 313 -1.41 6.78 -2.04
C ILE A 313 0.08 6.46 -2.15
N VAL A 314 0.84 7.43 -2.62
CA VAL A 314 2.28 7.28 -2.85
C VAL A 314 3.05 8.40 -2.15
N THR A 315 4.20 8.08 -1.59
CA THR A 315 5.16 9.07 -1.11
C THR A 315 6.09 9.44 -2.26
N VAL A 316 6.18 10.72 -2.58
CA VAL A 316 7.25 11.26 -3.44
C VAL A 316 8.19 12.05 -2.56
N SER A 317 9.44 11.63 -2.44
CA SER A 317 10.37 12.19 -1.46
C SER A 317 11.82 12.15 -1.94
N GLY A 318 12.68 12.81 -1.19
CA GLY A 318 14.09 12.94 -1.46
C GLY A 318 14.49 14.39 -1.73
N LYS A 319 15.77 14.69 -1.57
CA LYS A 319 16.31 16.07 -1.75
C LYS A 319 16.15 16.60 -3.18
N GLY A 320 16.01 15.69 -4.15
CA GLY A 320 15.83 16.05 -5.57
C GLY A 320 14.41 16.51 -5.93
N ILE A 321 13.43 16.39 -5.05
CA ILE A 321 12.03 16.77 -5.30
C ILE A 321 11.77 18.15 -4.73
N LYS A 322 11.07 19.02 -5.50
CA LYS A 322 10.70 20.36 -5.04
C LYS A 322 9.69 20.35 -3.91
N ASN A 323 8.67 19.51 -4.03
CA ASN A 323 7.60 19.38 -3.04
C ASN A 323 7.48 17.92 -2.58
N PRO A 324 8.33 17.47 -1.62
CA PRO A 324 8.16 16.15 -1.02
C PRO A 324 6.83 16.05 -0.28
N GLY A 325 6.12 14.92 -0.43
CA GLY A 325 4.80 14.75 0.19
C GLY A 325 4.18 13.40 -0.07
N ASN A 326 2.91 13.28 0.32
CA ASN A 326 2.09 12.09 0.12
C ASN A 326 0.92 12.43 -0.81
N TYR A 327 0.78 11.67 -1.87
CA TYR A 327 -0.11 12.02 -2.97
C TYR A 327 -1.07 10.87 -3.28
N LYS A 328 -2.38 11.18 -3.27
CA LYS A 328 -3.44 10.29 -3.74
C LYS A 328 -3.58 10.49 -5.25
N ILE A 329 -3.20 9.49 -6.01
CA ILE A 329 -3.17 9.52 -7.47
C ILE A 329 -4.12 8.50 -8.08
N ARG A 330 -4.45 8.66 -9.35
CA ARG A 330 -5.20 7.69 -10.15
C ARG A 330 -4.24 6.63 -10.67
N ILE A 331 -4.62 5.34 -10.55
CA ILE A 331 -3.90 4.24 -11.20
C ILE A 331 -3.85 4.49 -12.70
N GLY A 332 -2.69 4.28 -13.30
CA GLY A 332 -2.45 4.54 -14.71
C GLY A 332 -1.76 5.87 -15.03
N MET A 333 -1.71 6.84 -14.11
CA MET A 333 -0.87 8.03 -14.29
C MET A 333 0.58 7.62 -14.46
N THR A 334 1.33 8.35 -15.27
CA THR A 334 2.79 8.19 -15.35
C THR A 334 3.45 8.81 -14.11
N LEU A 335 4.63 8.30 -13.73
CA LEU A 335 5.43 8.96 -12.70
C LEU A 335 5.90 10.35 -13.15
N ARG A 336 6.02 10.59 -14.46
CA ARG A 336 6.30 11.91 -15.01
C ARG A 336 5.18 12.88 -14.71
N ASP A 337 3.94 12.52 -15.03
CA ASP A 337 2.78 13.39 -14.76
C ASP A 337 2.66 13.71 -13.28
N LEU A 338 2.94 12.74 -12.40
CA LEU A 338 2.95 12.96 -10.96
C LEU A 338 4.05 13.95 -10.56
N VAL A 339 5.30 13.71 -10.98
CA VAL A 339 6.44 14.59 -10.63
C VAL A 339 6.23 16.01 -11.15
N ASP A 340 5.75 16.15 -12.38
CA ASP A 340 5.48 17.47 -12.99
C ASP A 340 4.33 18.19 -12.26
N ALA A 341 3.27 17.47 -11.87
CA ALA A 341 2.14 18.04 -11.13
C ALA A 341 2.53 18.60 -9.76
N ILE A 342 3.54 18.02 -9.12
CA ILE A 342 4.05 18.47 -7.82
C ILE A 342 5.22 19.46 -7.93
N GLY A 343 5.49 20.03 -9.12
CA GLY A 343 6.48 21.08 -9.32
C GLY A 343 7.84 20.61 -9.82
N GLY A 344 8.03 19.32 -10.05
CA GLY A 344 9.25 18.77 -10.66
C GLY A 344 10.44 18.62 -9.72
N PHE A 345 11.61 18.58 -10.31
CA PHE A 345 12.88 18.36 -9.61
C PHE A 345 13.57 19.66 -9.21
N ASN A 346 14.36 19.60 -8.15
CA ASN A 346 15.32 20.62 -7.80
C ASN A 346 16.48 20.67 -8.81
N GLU A 347 17.16 21.80 -8.88
CA GLU A 347 18.29 22.07 -9.77
C GLU A 347 19.62 22.20 -9.02
N GLY A 348 20.71 22.27 -9.74
CA GLY A 348 22.04 22.46 -9.19
C GLY A 348 22.49 21.32 -8.28
N ALA A 349 23.03 21.60 -7.11
CA ALA A 349 23.56 20.63 -6.18
C ALA A 349 22.52 19.65 -5.61
N ASN A 350 21.23 19.99 -5.70
CA ASN A 350 20.13 19.15 -5.24
C ASN A 350 19.40 18.45 -6.42
N ALA A 351 19.87 18.56 -7.64
CA ALA A 351 19.30 17.82 -8.77
C ALA A 351 19.37 16.29 -8.50
N PRO A 352 18.32 15.52 -8.85
CA PRO A 352 18.33 14.09 -8.60
C PRO A 352 19.38 13.41 -9.50
N VAL A 353 20.20 12.57 -8.91
CA VAL A 353 21.16 11.72 -9.64
C VAL A 353 20.66 10.29 -9.83
N LYS A 354 19.58 9.93 -9.11
CA LYS A 354 18.99 8.58 -9.13
C LYS A 354 17.51 8.65 -8.77
N LEU A 355 16.70 7.88 -9.49
CA LEU A 355 15.28 7.70 -9.23
C LEU A 355 15.03 6.25 -8.80
N ILE A 356 14.25 6.06 -7.75
CA ILE A 356 13.91 4.74 -7.22
C ILE A 356 12.39 4.66 -7.05
N ALA A 357 11.77 3.60 -7.55
CA ALA A 357 10.38 3.31 -7.31
C ALA A 357 10.25 2.29 -6.16
N GLY A 358 9.45 2.61 -5.13
CA GLY A 358 9.12 1.70 -4.04
C GLY A 358 9.97 1.84 -2.76
N GLY A 359 11.05 2.58 -2.76
CA GLY A 359 11.91 2.79 -1.58
C GLY A 359 13.35 2.31 -1.77
N PRO A 360 14.31 2.87 -1.03
CA PRO A 360 15.73 2.69 -1.32
C PRO A 360 16.29 1.30 -0.97
N MET A 361 15.58 0.50 -0.14
CA MET A 361 16.05 -0.82 0.27
C MET A 361 15.62 -1.93 -0.70
N MET A 362 14.42 -1.84 -1.26
CA MET A 362 13.81 -2.89 -2.08
C MET A 362 13.45 -2.42 -3.50
N GLY A 363 13.33 -1.12 -3.73
CA GLY A 363 12.82 -0.57 -4.97
C GLY A 363 13.81 -0.62 -6.13
N PRO A 364 13.33 -0.85 -7.37
CA PRO A 364 14.15 -0.77 -8.56
C PRO A 364 14.54 0.68 -8.89
N THR A 365 15.74 0.84 -9.47
CA THR A 365 16.16 2.12 -10.07
C THR A 365 15.43 2.34 -11.38
N LEU A 366 14.92 3.55 -11.58
CA LEU A 366 14.30 3.97 -12.83
C LEU A 366 15.30 4.76 -13.69
N TYR A 367 15.27 4.53 -14.99
CA TYR A 367 16.00 5.32 -15.99
C TYR A 367 15.08 6.31 -16.76
N THR A 368 13.77 6.19 -16.56
CA THR A 368 12.75 7.12 -17.06
C THR A 368 11.60 7.23 -16.08
N LEU A 369 10.85 8.32 -16.15
CA LEU A 369 9.57 8.51 -15.44
C LEU A 369 8.36 8.11 -16.30
N ASP A 370 8.57 7.74 -17.56
CA ASP A 370 7.50 7.35 -18.50
C ASP A 370 7.08 5.89 -18.25
N VAL A 371 6.73 5.62 -17.01
CA VAL A 371 6.24 4.32 -16.52
C VAL A 371 4.91 4.54 -15.81
N ALA A 372 4.00 3.57 -15.95
CA ALA A 372 2.71 3.63 -15.29
C ALA A 372 2.85 3.49 -13.77
N SER A 373 2.04 4.24 -13.00
CA SER A 373 1.84 4.03 -11.57
C SER A 373 0.80 2.93 -11.37
N VAL A 374 1.23 1.74 -11.00
CA VAL A 374 0.37 0.55 -10.77
C VAL A 374 0.65 -0.08 -9.43
#